data_5f87210f57638896fd04bb31c496e3ff
#
_entry.id   5f87210f57638896fd04bb31c496e3ff
#
_cell.length_a   1.000
_cell.length_b   1.000
_cell.length_c   1.000
_cell.angle_alpha   90.00
_cell.angle_beta   90.00
_cell.angle_gamma   90.00
#
_symmetry.space_group_name_H-M   'P 1'
#
loop_
_entity.id
_entity.type
_entity.pdbx_description
1 polymer ?
#
loop_
_entity_poly.entity_id
_entity_poly.type
_entity_poly.pdbx_seq_one_letter_code
_entity_poly.pdbx_strand_id
1 'polypeptide(L)'
;GSLNTRTAHCVEPYRGVQSPEYGAMNFPPAEIEALLVKAHTAGFWLAVHAIGDEANRIVLDIFEKHGLRGRIEHAQLLREEDFPRFRQLGVGASVQPEHAVDDRDVTDVYWADRTSRAFALRRMVDAGAAVVLGSDAPVSPLDPWVSIAAAVTRTRDGREPWHAEQALTLTEALGFSQRSSIEVSEPADLVVLDADPAWLMDAFA
;
A
#
# COMPACT_ATOMS: atom_id res chain seq x y z
N GLY A 1 -9.53 9.60 -1.53
CA GLY A 1 -9.86 9.37 -2.93
C GLY A 1 -9.30 8.06 -3.46
N SER A 2 -9.60 7.70 -4.71
CA SER A 2 -9.09 6.50 -5.35
C SER A 2 -8.62 6.76 -6.78
N LEU A 3 -7.81 5.85 -7.34
CA LEU A 3 -7.32 5.96 -8.72
C LEU A 3 -8.47 5.86 -9.73
N ASN A 4 -9.31 4.84 -9.61
CA ASN A 4 -10.41 4.57 -10.56
C ASN A 4 -11.39 5.73 -10.70
N THR A 5 -11.63 6.47 -9.64
CA THR A 5 -12.51 7.66 -9.67
C THR A 5 -11.75 8.95 -9.99
N ARG A 6 -10.44 8.89 -10.18
CA ARG A 6 -9.53 10.03 -10.34
C ARG A 6 -9.60 11.05 -9.21
N THR A 7 -9.87 10.57 -8.00
CA THR A 7 -9.93 11.41 -6.80
C THR A 7 -8.73 11.24 -5.88
N ALA A 8 -7.81 10.30 -6.16
CA ALA A 8 -6.53 10.24 -5.47
C ALA A 8 -5.76 11.55 -5.72
N HIS A 9 -5.39 12.25 -4.65
CA HIS A 9 -4.75 13.57 -4.76
C HIS A 9 -3.27 13.43 -5.11
N CYS A 10 -2.91 13.97 -6.29
CA CYS A 10 -1.60 13.79 -6.92
C CYS A 10 -0.90 15.14 -7.14
N VAL A 11 0.44 15.12 -7.14
CA VAL A 11 1.30 16.27 -7.49
C VAL A 11 1.14 16.64 -8.97
N GLU A 12 1.18 15.62 -9.84
CA GLU A 12 1.00 15.77 -11.27
C GLU A 12 -0.43 15.40 -11.69
N PRO A 13 -0.98 16.03 -12.75
CA PRO A 13 -2.34 15.73 -13.18
C PRO A 13 -2.44 14.31 -13.74
N TYR A 14 -3.66 13.75 -13.68
CA TYR A 14 -4.01 12.52 -14.39
C TYR A 14 -3.77 12.66 -15.88
N ARG A 15 -3.24 11.61 -16.51
CA ARG A 15 -3.09 11.53 -17.96
C ARG A 15 -4.38 11.07 -18.63
N GLY A 16 -4.49 11.23 -19.94
CA GLY A 16 -5.66 10.75 -20.68
C GLY A 16 -6.99 11.46 -20.39
N VAL A 17 -6.97 12.61 -19.73
CA VAL A 17 -8.14 13.44 -19.43
C VAL A 17 -8.13 14.75 -20.23
N GLN A 18 -9.33 15.31 -20.50
CA GLN A 18 -9.45 16.52 -21.33
C GLN A 18 -8.92 17.79 -20.64
N SER A 19 -9.04 17.88 -19.33
CA SER A 19 -8.58 19.01 -18.54
C SER A 19 -7.68 18.50 -17.41
N PRO A 20 -6.68 19.28 -16.95
CA PRO A 20 -5.84 18.86 -15.83
C PRO A 20 -6.65 18.59 -14.56
N GLU A 21 -6.59 17.36 -14.08
CA GLU A 21 -7.22 16.88 -12.84
C GLU A 21 -6.12 16.34 -11.91
N TYR A 22 -6.13 16.77 -10.66
CA TYR A 22 -5.13 16.38 -9.67
C TYR A 22 -5.71 15.51 -8.55
N GLY A 23 -6.98 15.11 -8.70
CA GLY A 23 -7.73 14.48 -7.61
C GLY A 23 -8.25 15.50 -6.60
N ALA A 24 -8.63 15.01 -5.43
CA ALA A 24 -9.23 15.85 -4.39
C ALA A 24 -8.83 15.39 -2.98
N MET A 25 -8.73 16.35 -2.07
CA MET A 25 -8.68 16.08 -0.64
C MET A 25 -10.11 16.09 -0.09
N ASN A 26 -10.49 15.06 0.67
CA ASN A 26 -11.80 15.02 1.34
C ASN A 26 -11.91 16.07 2.44
N PHE A 27 -10.77 16.41 3.04
CA PHE A 27 -10.63 17.44 4.08
C PHE A 27 -9.45 18.35 3.75
N PRO A 28 -9.51 19.64 4.08
CA PRO A 28 -8.35 20.51 4.01
C PRO A 28 -7.18 19.96 4.87
N PRO A 29 -5.91 20.15 4.47
CA PRO A 29 -4.76 19.65 5.24
C PRO A 29 -4.74 20.08 6.70
N ALA A 30 -5.11 21.31 7.00
CA ALA A 30 -5.16 21.81 8.38
C ALA A 30 -6.23 21.09 9.25
N GLU A 31 -7.33 20.68 8.64
CA GLU A 31 -8.39 19.93 9.32
C GLU A 31 -7.98 18.49 9.60
N ILE A 32 -7.33 17.85 8.63
CA ILE A 32 -6.72 16.52 8.82
C ILE A 32 -5.66 16.59 9.93
N GLU A 33 -4.78 17.57 9.90
CA GLU A 33 -3.75 17.76 10.92
C GLU A 33 -4.37 17.86 12.32
N ALA A 34 -5.38 18.72 12.50
CA ALA A 34 -6.06 18.90 13.78
C ALA A 34 -6.72 17.59 14.26
N LEU A 35 -7.35 16.84 13.35
CA LEU A 35 -7.99 15.57 13.66
C LEU A 35 -6.99 14.50 14.09
N LEU A 36 -5.89 14.35 13.36
CA LEU A 36 -4.84 13.36 13.65
C LEU A 36 -4.15 13.65 14.98
N VAL A 37 -3.81 14.91 15.25
CA VAL A 37 -3.23 15.33 16.54
C VAL A 37 -4.19 15.03 17.69
N LYS A 38 -5.48 15.35 17.53
CA LYS A 38 -6.49 15.08 18.54
C LYS A 38 -6.64 13.57 18.82
N ALA A 39 -6.71 12.76 17.77
CA ALA A 39 -6.84 11.31 17.91
C ALA A 39 -5.59 10.71 18.58
N HIS A 40 -4.40 11.13 18.17
CA HIS A 40 -3.14 10.67 18.76
C HIS A 40 -3.03 11.05 20.26
N THR A 41 -3.40 12.29 20.61
CA THR A 41 -3.42 12.76 22.00
C THR A 41 -4.41 11.95 22.87
N ALA A 42 -5.50 11.47 22.26
CA ALA A 42 -6.45 10.59 22.92
C ALA A 42 -5.99 9.12 23.02
N GLY A 43 -4.77 8.80 22.57
CA GLY A 43 -4.17 7.48 22.65
C GLY A 43 -4.53 6.53 21.51
N PHE A 44 -5.15 7.02 20.43
CA PHE A 44 -5.44 6.18 19.27
C PHE A 44 -4.19 5.95 18.42
N TRP A 45 -4.06 4.72 17.92
CA TRP A 45 -3.15 4.41 16.83
C TRP A 45 -3.79 4.84 15.51
N LEU A 46 -3.07 5.61 14.72
CA LEU A 46 -3.62 6.22 13.52
C LEU A 46 -3.54 5.26 12.33
N ALA A 47 -4.59 5.20 11.51
CA ALA A 47 -4.62 4.56 10.20
C ALA A 47 -5.21 5.56 9.21
N VAL A 48 -4.38 6.06 8.29
CA VAL A 48 -4.73 7.19 7.43
C VAL A 48 -4.74 6.74 5.97
N HIS A 49 -5.89 6.84 5.32
CA HIS A 49 -6.02 6.55 3.90
C HIS A 49 -5.31 7.60 3.04
N ALA A 50 -4.35 7.19 2.21
CA ALA A 50 -3.70 8.03 1.23
C ALA A 50 -3.24 7.21 0.01
N ILE A 51 -3.77 7.54 -1.17
CA ILE A 51 -3.49 6.83 -2.43
C ILE A 51 -2.54 7.63 -3.32
N GLY A 52 -2.85 8.89 -3.61
CA GLY A 52 -2.02 9.74 -4.46
C GLY A 52 -0.76 10.26 -3.75
N ASP A 53 0.26 10.60 -4.53
CA ASP A 53 1.56 11.02 -4.01
C ASP A 53 1.51 12.34 -3.23
N GLU A 54 0.62 13.27 -3.59
CA GLU A 54 0.42 14.48 -2.81
C GLU A 54 -0.31 14.20 -1.48
N ALA A 55 -1.29 13.30 -1.47
CA ALA A 55 -1.96 12.89 -0.24
C ALA A 55 -0.98 12.19 0.72
N ASN A 56 -0.14 11.29 0.22
CA ASN A 56 0.89 10.61 1.00
C ASN A 56 1.90 11.61 1.60
N ARG A 57 2.38 12.56 0.78
CA ARG A 57 3.28 13.62 1.24
C ARG A 57 2.68 14.41 2.40
N ILE A 58 1.44 14.89 2.24
CA ILE A 58 0.75 15.68 3.28
C ILE A 58 0.64 14.89 4.58
N VAL A 59 0.27 13.61 4.50
CA VAL A 59 0.15 12.77 5.71
C VAL A 59 1.52 12.56 6.36
N LEU A 60 2.56 12.24 5.59
CA LEU A 60 3.92 12.09 6.11
C LEU A 60 4.44 13.39 6.76
N ASP A 61 4.16 14.56 6.16
CA ASP A 61 4.54 15.85 6.73
C ASP A 61 3.87 16.12 8.08
N ILE A 62 2.59 15.74 8.23
CA ILE A 62 1.87 15.86 9.49
C ILE A 62 2.45 14.90 10.55
N PHE A 63 2.74 13.65 10.17
CA PHE A 63 3.36 12.66 11.06
C PHE A 63 4.73 13.15 11.56
N GLU A 64 5.55 13.67 10.66
CA GLU A 64 6.86 14.23 10.97
C GLU A 64 6.78 15.43 11.92
N LYS A 65 5.94 16.41 11.58
CA LYS A 65 5.76 17.64 12.32
C LYS A 65 5.36 17.42 13.78
N HIS A 66 4.53 16.40 14.03
CA HIS A 66 3.94 16.16 15.36
C HIS A 66 4.44 14.88 16.05
N GLY A 67 5.37 14.15 15.44
CA GLY A 67 5.87 12.89 16.00
C GLY A 67 4.74 11.84 16.18
N LEU A 68 3.80 11.78 15.23
CA LEU A 68 2.64 10.89 15.33
C LEU A 68 3.03 9.43 15.09
N ARG A 69 2.21 8.50 15.59
CA ARG A 69 2.38 7.06 15.41
C ARG A 69 1.19 6.48 14.69
N GLY A 70 1.46 5.62 13.71
CA GLY A 70 0.41 4.99 12.93
C GLY A 70 0.91 4.42 11.62
N ARG A 71 0.00 4.27 10.70
CA ARG A 71 0.27 3.76 9.36
C ARG A 71 -0.52 4.52 8.31
N ILE A 72 -0.06 4.45 7.08
CA ILE A 72 -0.79 4.88 5.90
C ILE A 72 -1.41 3.65 5.24
N GLU A 73 -2.71 3.72 4.97
CA GLU A 73 -3.43 2.73 4.20
C GLU A 73 -3.28 3.04 2.71
N HIS A 74 -3.07 2.01 1.92
CA HIS A 74 -2.84 1.99 0.48
C HIS A 74 -1.45 2.44 0.06
N ALA A 75 -1.04 3.68 0.27
CA ALA A 75 0.25 4.21 -0.18
C ALA A 75 0.57 3.82 -1.64
N GLN A 76 -0.43 3.92 -2.54
CA GLN A 76 -0.35 3.34 -3.89
C GLN A 76 0.61 4.08 -4.81
N LEU A 77 0.65 5.41 -4.73
CA LEU A 77 1.59 6.23 -5.48
C LEU A 77 2.40 7.08 -4.51
N LEU A 78 3.72 7.03 -4.64
CA LEU A 78 4.65 7.78 -3.81
C LEU A 78 5.60 8.61 -4.66
N ARG A 79 6.11 9.72 -4.11
CA ARG A 79 7.27 10.41 -4.67
C ARG A 79 8.54 9.65 -4.28
N GLU A 80 9.60 9.84 -5.05
CA GLU A 80 10.89 9.19 -4.79
C GLU A 80 11.41 9.45 -3.38
N GLU A 81 11.32 10.68 -2.94
CA GLU A 81 11.79 11.14 -1.64
C GLU A 81 10.94 10.64 -0.46
N ASP A 82 9.72 10.16 -0.69
CA ASP A 82 8.83 9.71 0.38
C ASP A 82 9.03 8.23 0.77
N PHE A 83 9.62 7.40 -0.10
CA PHE A 83 9.89 6.00 0.24
C PHE A 83 10.71 5.83 1.54
N PRO A 84 11.86 6.51 1.74
CA PRO A 84 12.64 6.35 2.97
C PRO A 84 11.97 6.97 4.20
N ARG A 85 11.01 7.88 4.03
CA ARG A 85 10.35 8.56 5.15
C ARG A 85 9.52 7.61 6.01
N PHE A 86 8.94 6.55 5.43
CA PHE A 86 8.22 5.54 6.20
C PHE A 86 9.10 4.97 7.32
N ARG A 87 10.32 4.55 6.99
CA ARG A 87 11.28 4.06 7.98
C ARG A 87 11.76 5.15 8.94
N GLN A 88 12.11 6.31 8.41
CA GLN A 88 12.66 7.42 9.20
C GLN A 88 11.67 7.89 10.27
N LEU A 89 10.39 7.92 9.94
CA LEU A 89 9.31 8.37 10.83
C LEU A 89 8.67 7.22 11.63
N GLY A 90 9.03 5.98 11.36
CA GLY A 90 8.39 4.81 11.96
C GLY A 90 6.92 4.67 11.59
N VAL A 91 6.54 5.14 10.40
CA VAL A 91 5.18 5.02 9.87
C VAL A 91 5.04 3.69 9.13
N GLY A 92 4.01 2.90 9.47
CA GLY A 92 3.71 1.66 8.75
C GLY A 92 3.06 1.93 7.39
N ALA A 93 3.23 1.00 6.47
CA ALA A 93 2.54 0.96 5.19
C ALA A 93 1.64 -0.27 5.13
N SER A 94 0.32 -0.05 5.11
CA SER A 94 -0.68 -1.10 4.96
C SER A 94 -1.14 -1.12 3.52
N VAL A 95 -0.68 -2.11 2.77
CA VAL A 95 -0.82 -2.15 1.31
C VAL A 95 -1.67 -3.33 0.85
N GLN A 96 -2.27 -3.20 -0.33
CA GLN A 96 -3.17 -4.19 -0.91
C GLN A 96 -2.59 -4.62 -2.27
N PRO A 97 -1.81 -5.72 -2.32
CA PRO A 97 -1.18 -6.17 -3.56
C PRO A 97 -2.17 -6.48 -4.69
N GLU A 98 -3.37 -6.97 -4.35
CA GLU A 98 -4.41 -7.26 -5.32
C GLU A 98 -4.87 -6.01 -6.08
N HIS A 99 -4.88 -4.84 -5.43
CA HIS A 99 -5.19 -3.59 -6.10
C HIS A 99 -4.21 -3.25 -7.23
N ALA A 100 -2.95 -3.65 -7.11
CA ALA A 100 -1.97 -3.46 -8.19
C ALA A 100 -2.31 -4.26 -9.45
N VAL A 101 -2.88 -5.45 -9.27
CA VAL A 101 -3.26 -6.33 -10.37
C VAL A 101 -4.59 -5.87 -10.98
N ASP A 102 -5.56 -5.49 -10.15
CA ASP A 102 -6.85 -4.97 -10.59
C ASP A 102 -6.72 -3.64 -11.33
N ASP A 103 -5.94 -2.72 -10.78
CA ASP A 103 -5.85 -1.33 -11.25
C ASP A 103 -4.74 -1.11 -12.30
N ARG A 104 -4.01 -2.17 -12.74
CA ARG A 104 -2.87 -2.02 -13.68
C ARG A 104 -3.24 -1.25 -14.94
N ASP A 105 -4.34 -1.61 -15.58
CA ASP A 105 -4.77 -1.00 -16.85
C ASP A 105 -5.18 0.47 -16.66
N VAL A 106 -5.81 0.78 -15.53
CA VAL A 106 -6.19 2.15 -15.16
C VAL A 106 -4.95 2.98 -14.77
N THR A 107 -3.98 2.34 -14.10
CA THR A 107 -2.69 2.95 -13.76
C THR A 107 -1.91 3.31 -15.01
N ASP A 108 -1.84 2.41 -15.98
CA ASP A 108 -1.14 2.61 -17.26
C ASP A 108 -1.77 3.75 -18.10
N VAL A 109 -3.04 4.07 -17.88
CA VAL A 109 -3.71 5.20 -18.53
C VAL A 109 -3.52 6.49 -17.72
N TYR A 110 -3.91 6.48 -16.44
CA TYR A 110 -4.01 7.73 -15.69
C TYR A 110 -2.70 8.17 -15.03
N TRP A 111 -1.79 7.21 -14.75
CA TRP A 111 -0.46 7.47 -14.21
C TRP A 111 0.66 6.98 -15.16
N ALA A 112 0.41 7.04 -16.47
CA ALA A 112 1.29 6.50 -17.52
C ALA A 112 2.75 6.94 -17.42
N ASP A 113 3.01 8.12 -16.92
CA ASP A 113 4.34 8.73 -16.78
C ASP A 113 5.02 8.41 -15.43
N ARG A 114 4.34 7.69 -14.54
CA ARG A 114 4.82 7.42 -13.18
C ARG A 114 4.44 6.03 -12.63
N THR A 115 4.12 5.08 -13.50
CA THR A 115 3.75 3.70 -13.13
C THR A 115 4.83 3.00 -12.31
N SER A 116 6.11 3.33 -12.52
CA SER A 116 7.23 2.79 -11.75
C SER A 116 7.21 3.15 -10.27
N ARG A 117 6.43 4.16 -9.87
CA ARG A 117 6.24 4.59 -8.49
C ARG A 117 4.89 4.16 -7.92
N ALA A 118 4.04 3.55 -8.75
CA ALA A 118 2.73 3.05 -8.36
C ALA A 118 2.83 1.61 -7.86
N PHE A 119 2.20 1.32 -6.74
CA PHE A 119 2.21 -0.02 -6.12
C PHE A 119 3.63 -0.62 -6.01
N ALA A 120 4.60 0.21 -5.66
CA ALA A 120 6.02 -0.11 -5.69
C ALA A 120 6.46 -0.85 -4.42
N LEU A 121 5.95 -2.08 -4.23
CA LEU A 121 6.13 -2.89 -3.02
C LEU A 121 7.60 -3.16 -2.72
N ARG A 122 8.37 -3.61 -3.72
CA ARG A 122 9.80 -3.92 -3.55
C ARG A 122 10.57 -2.69 -3.07
N ARG A 123 10.29 -1.54 -3.66
CA ARG A 123 10.94 -0.28 -3.27
C ARG A 123 10.61 0.14 -1.85
N MET A 124 9.37 -0.07 -1.40
CA MET A 124 9.00 0.20 0.00
C MET A 124 9.78 -0.68 0.97
N VAL A 125 9.88 -1.97 0.67
CA VAL A 125 10.63 -2.94 1.48
C VAL A 125 12.11 -2.61 1.49
N ASP A 126 12.72 -2.32 0.33
CA ASP A 126 14.13 -1.95 0.20
C ASP A 126 14.45 -0.63 0.92
N ALA A 127 13.50 0.31 0.96
CA ALA A 127 13.61 1.53 1.76
C ALA A 127 13.45 1.28 3.28
N GLY A 128 13.11 0.05 3.68
CA GLY A 128 12.98 -0.36 5.08
C GLY A 128 11.65 0.04 5.73
N ALA A 129 10.62 0.29 4.95
CA ALA A 129 9.27 0.53 5.47
C ALA A 129 8.73 -0.71 6.20
N ALA A 130 8.02 -0.49 7.30
CA ALA A 130 7.26 -1.55 7.96
C ALA A 130 5.98 -1.82 7.15
N VAL A 131 6.03 -2.87 6.31
CA VAL A 131 4.93 -3.23 5.40
C VAL A 131 4.04 -4.28 6.05
N VAL A 132 2.72 -4.15 5.87
CA VAL A 132 1.74 -5.19 6.14
C VAL A 132 0.81 -5.34 4.93
N LEU A 133 0.45 -6.58 4.60
CA LEU A 133 -0.46 -6.88 3.49
C LEU A 133 -1.89 -7.01 3.99
N GLY A 134 -2.83 -6.51 3.20
CA GLY A 134 -4.26 -6.62 3.47
C GLY A 134 -5.07 -6.71 2.19
N SER A 135 -6.38 -6.93 2.31
CA SER A 135 -7.30 -7.06 1.19
C SER A 135 -8.14 -5.81 0.94
N ASP A 136 -8.35 -4.97 1.95
CA ASP A 136 -9.36 -3.91 1.93
C ASP A 136 -10.76 -4.45 1.60
N ALA A 137 -11.09 -5.63 2.17
CA ALA A 137 -12.38 -6.27 1.93
C ALA A 137 -13.55 -5.34 2.27
N PRO A 138 -14.59 -5.26 1.43
CA PRO A 138 -14.92 -6.16 0.33
C PRO A 138 -14.39 -5.73 -1.06
N VAL A 139 -13.48 -4.75 -1.14
CA VAL A 139 -12.91 -4.29 -2.42
C VAL A 139 -12.14 -5.43 -3.09
N SER A 140 -11.27 -6.12 -2.34
CA SER A 140 -10.69 -7.39 -2.75
C SER A 140 -11.19 -8.53 -1.86
N PRO A 141 -11.09 -9.80 -2.30
CA PRO A 141 -11.45 -10.94 -1.47
C PRO A 141 -10.73 -10.95 -0.11
N LEU A 142 -11.41 -11.39 0.94
CA LEU A 142 -10.81 -11.53 2.28
C LEU A 142 -9.85 -12.74 2.39
N ASP A 143 -9.49 -13.33 1.28
CA ASP A 143 -8.54 -14.46 1.21
C ASP A 143 -7.10 -13.92 1.20
N PRO A 144 -6.28 -14.17 2.22
CA PRO A 144 -4.90 -13.68 2.27
C PRO A 144 -4.03 -14.27 1.16
N TRP A 145 -4.36 -15.45 0.64
CA TRP A 145 -3.60 -16.08 -0.43
C TRP A 145 -3.68 -15.31 -1.74
N VAL A 146 -4.80 -14.65 -2.01
CA VAL A 146 -4.95 -13.75 -3.15
C VAL A 146 -3.98 -12.58 -3.06
N SER A 147 -3.89 -11.93 -1.89
CA SER A 147 -2.92 -10.85 -1.66
C SER A 147 -1.47 -11.32 -1.74
N ILE A 148 -1.15 -12.50 -1.17
CA ILE A 148 0.19 -13.09 -1.22
C ILE A 148 0.57 -13.40 -2.67
N ALA A 149 -0.33 -14.06 -3.43
CA ALA A 149 -0.10 -14.36 -4.83
C ALA A 149 0.14 -13.09 -5.65
N ALA A 150 -0.70 -12.07 -5.51
CA ALA A 150 -0.54 -10.80 -6.20
C ALA A 150 0.77 -10.08 -5.85
N ALA A 151 1.23 -10.16 -4.58
CA ALA A 151 2.50 -9.59 -4.16
C ALA A 151 3.70 -10.28 -4.80
N VAL A 152 3.62 -11.60 -5.01
CA VAL A 152 4.73 -12.43 -5.50
C VAL A 152 4.74 -12.51 -7.03
N THR A 153 3.59 -12.76 -7.65
CA THR A 153 3.50 -12.99 -9.10
C THR A 153 3.29 -11.71 -9.91
N ARG A 154 2.73 -10.67 -9.31
CA ARG A 154 2.39 -9.41 -9.97
C ARG A 154 1.49 -9.58 -11.19
N THR A 155 0.73 -10.67 -11.22
CA THR A 155 -0.18 -10.98 -12.32
C THR A 155 -1.44 -11.67 -11.83
N ARG A 156 -2.44 -11.72 -12.71
CA ARG A 156 -3.66 -12.50 -12.62
C ARG A 156 -4.14 -12.82 -14.04
N ASP A 157 -4.92 -13.88 -14.18
CA ASP A 157 -5.56 -14.24 -15.45
C ASP A 157 -4.57 -14.59 -16.59
N GLY A 158 -3.39 -15.12 -16.25
CA GLY A 158 -2.38 -15.54 -17.24
C GLY A 158 -1.75 -14.39 -18.03
N ARG A 159 -1.88 -13.14 -17.56
CA ARG A 159 -1.18 -12.00 -18.17
C ARG A 159 0.26 -11.92 -17.67
N GLU A 160 1.13 -11.27 -18.47
CA GLU A 160 2.50 -10.98 -18.04
C GLU A 160 2.51 -10.20 -16.71
N PRO A 161 3.48 -10.45 -15.81
CA PRO A 161 3.63 -9.72 -14.58
C PRO A 161 3.74 -8.21 -14.80
N TRP A 162 2.91 -7.45 -14.11
CA TRP A 162 2.96 -5.99 -14.18
C TRP A 162 3.99 -5.43 -13.21
N HIS A 163 5.03 -4.76 -13.72
CA HIS A 163 6.17 -4.32 -12.92
C HIS A 163 6.76 -5.47 -12.09
N ALA A 164 7.23 -6.52 -12.76
CA ALA A 164 7.80 -7.72 -12.12
C ALA A 164 8.94 -7.40 -11.13
N GLU A 165 9.67 -6.30 -11.36
CA GLU A 165 10.71 -5.80 -10.45
C GLU A 165 10.17 -5.34 -9.08
N GLN A 166 8.85 -5.17 -8.95
CA GLN A 166 8.19 -4.82 -7.69
C GLN A 166 7.68 -6.05 -6.93
N ALA A 167 7.93 -7.26 -7.43
CA ALA A 167 7.53 -8.50 -6.77
C ALA A 167 8.25 -8.68 -5.42
N LEU A 168 7.53 -9.26 -4.48
CA LEU A 168 8.10 -9.74 -3.22
C LEU A 168 8.48 -11.22 -3.36
N THR A 169 9.39 -11.69 -2.52
CA THR A 169 9.57 -13.12 -2.33
C THR A 169 8.40 -13.70 -1.55
N LEU A 170 8.14 -15.00 -1.73
CA LEU A 170 7.08 -15.69 -0.97
C LEU A 170 7.30 -15.55 0.55
N THR A 171 8.55 -15.67 1.01
CA THR A 171 8.89 -15.52 2.43
C THR A 171 8.55 -14.14 2.97
N GLU A 172 8.83 -13.08 2.21
CA GLU A 172 8.47 -11.71 2.59
C GLU A 172 6.95 -11.53 2.61
N ALA A 173 6.25 -11.98 1.57
CA ALA A 173 4.79 -11.85 1.49
C ALA A 173 4.08 -12.60 2.62
N LEU A 174 4.53 -13.81 2.97
CA LEU A 174 4.06 -14.55 4.14
C LEU A 174 4.34 -13.77 5.43
N GLY A 175 5.57 -13.28 5.61
CA GLY A 175 5.96 -12.51 6.80
C GLY A 175 5.13 -11.23 6.98
N PHE A 176 4.83 -10.51 5.89
CA PHE A 176 4.01 -9.29 5.94
C PHE A 176 2.49 -9.56 6.07
N SER A 177 2.07 -10.81 5.93
CA SER A 177 0.69 -11.26 6.17
C SER A 177 0.47 -11.84 7.56
N GLN A 178 1.53 -11.97 8.36
CA GLN A 178 1.48 -12.52 9.71
C GLN A 178 1.24 -11.42 10.75
N ARG A 179 0.54 -11.81 11.82
CA ARG A 179 0.36 -10.96 13.00
C ARG A 179 1.51 -11.12 14.00
N SER A 180 2.06 -12.32 14.12
CA SER A 180 3.12 -12.68 15.07
C SER A 180 3.99 -13.78 14.47
N SER A 181 5.21 -13.95 15.00
CA SER A 181 6.10 -15.05 14.67
C SER A 181 5.79 -16.29 15.51
N ILE A 182 6.26 -17.47 15.08
CA ILE A 182 6.19 -18.71 15.86
C ILE A 182 7.39 -18.72 16.81
N GLU A 183 7.25 -18.08 17.97
CA GLU A 183 8.29 -17.97 18.99
C GLU A 183 7.73 -18.25 20.40
N VAL A 184 8.63 -18.56 21.32
CA VAL A 184 8.24 -18.77 22.74
C VAL A 184 7.70 -17.46 23.31
N SER A 185 6.53 -17.53 23.95
CA SER A 185 5.79 -16.40 24.54
C SER A 185 5.00 -15.53 23.57
N GLU A 186 5.04 -15.82 22.28
CA GLU A 186 4.12 -15.20 21.32
C GLU A 186 2.73 -15.87 21.37
N PRO A 187 1.66 -15.18 20.95
CA PRO A 187 0.33 -15.78 20.83
C PRO A 187 0.36 -17.00 19.90
N ALA A 188 -0.29 -18.08 20.31
CA ALA A 188 -0.39 -19.31 19.52
C ALA A 188 -1.49 -19.21 18.44
N ASP A 189 -1.49 -18.13 17.68
CA ASP A 189 -2.35 -17.95 16.51
C ASP A 189 -1.70 -18.64 15.31
N LEU A 190 -2.00 -19.93 15.13
CA LEU A 190 -1.33 -20.79 14.16
C LEU A 190 -2.27 -21.22 13.04
N VAL A 191 -1.75 -21.26 11.83
CA VAL A 191 -2.40 -21.86 10.68
C VAL A 191 -1.58 -23.07 10.24
N VAL A 192 -2.24 -24.23 10.12
CA VAL A 192 -1.64 -25.46 9.59
C VAL A 192 -2.11 -25.61 8.14
N LEU A 193 -1.17 -25.75 7.24
CA LEU A 193 -1.42 -25.94 5.81
C LEU A 193 -1.27 -27.42 5.47
N ASP A 194 -2.08 -27.90 4.53
CA ASP A 194 -2.02 -29.27 4.00
C ASP A 194 -1.06 -29.38 2.80
N ALA A 195 -0.55 -28.26 2.32
CA ALA A 195 0.41 -28.19 1.21
C ALA A 195 1.44 -27.09 1.42
N ASP A 196 2.58 -27.19 0.78
CA ASP A 196 3.60 -26.15 0.75
C ASP A 196 3.06 -24.93 0.01
N PRO A 197 3.05 -23.74 0.59
CA PRO A 197 2.57 -22.52 -0.07
C PRO A 197 3.39 -22.14 -1.31
N ALA A 198 4.54 -22.77 -1.58
CA ALA A 198 5.29 -22.59 -2.83
C ALA A 198 4.45 -22.94 -4.08
N TRP A 199 3.42 -23.78 -3.98
CA TRP A 199 2.50 -24.06 -5.09
C TRP A 199 1.73 -22.82 -5.58
N LEU A 200 1.61 -21.78 -4.76
CA LEU A 200 1.01 -20.51 -5.17
C LEU A 200 1.73 -19.91 -6.39
N MET A 201 3.04 -20.14 -6.49
CA MET A 201 3.84 -19.67 -7.62
C MET A 201 3.40 -20.32 -8.94
N ASP A 202 2.97 -21.58 -8.89
CA ASP A 202 2.54 -22.34 -10.07
C ASP A 202 1.04 -22.14 -10.37
N ALA A 203 0.23 -21.92 -9.35
CA ALA A 203 -1.24 -21.81 -9.48
C ALA A 203 -1.72 -20.47 -10.01
N PHE A 204 -0.93 -19.40 -9.83
CA PHE A 204 -1.28 -18.02 -10.22
C PHE A 204 -0.34 -17.45 -11.31
N ALA A 205 0.66 -18.22 -11.75
CA ALA A 205 1.51 -17.90 -12.89
C ALA A 205 0.79 -18.24 -14.20
#